data_cda2cc88868e4d83ab9e2df806132d9d
#
_entry.id   cda2cc88868e4d83ab9e2df806132d9d
#
_cell.length_a   1.000
_cell.length_b   1.000
_cell.length_c   1.000
_cell.angle_alpha   90.00
_cell.angle_beta   90.00
_cell.angle_gamma   90.00
#
_symmetry.space_group_name_H-M   'P 1'
#
loop_
_entity.id
_entity.type
_entity.pdbx_description
1 polymer ?
#
loop_
_entity_poly.entity_id
_entity_poly.type
_entity_poly.pdbx_seq_one_letter_code
_entity_poly.pdbx_strand_id
1 'polypeptide(L)'
;MAASTAGINPYIHESWKKVLINEFTAPYFMDLKQFLVAEKSKHIVYPPGNAIFSAFNHTHFNNVKVVIIGQDPYHGPGQANGLSFSVSPGITPPPSLKNIFKELNTDLGIPIPYTGNLEPWADQGVLLLNATLTVRANTPGSHQKKGWEHFTDAVIKAVSDHKKGIVFLLWGNFAQTKEELIDKDKHFILKAAHPSPLARGAFFGCKHFSKTNKILEHQGVKPIDWRLE
;
A
#
# COMPACT_ATOMS: atom_id res chain seq x y z
N MET A 1 31.74 0.94 17.09
CA MET A 1 31.40 2.35 16.82
C MET A 1 30.01 2.36 16.21
N ALA A 2 29.01 2.90 16.90
CA ALA A 2 27.65 2.99 16.37
C ALA A 2 27.66 3.97 15.18
N ALA A 3 27.22 3.52 14.01
CA ALA A 3 27.09 4.35 12.84
C ALA A 3 26.10 5.49 13.16
N SER A 4 26.53 6.71 12.92
CA SER A 4 25.71 7.91 13.10
C SER A 4 24.48 7.83 12.22
N THR A 5 23.28 7.77 12.81
CA THR A 5 21.98 7.76 12.13
C THR A 5 21.60 9.15 11.60
N ALA A 6 22.45 10.14 11.69
CA ALA A 6 22.18 11.56 11.43
C ALA A 6 21.90 11.93 9.97
N GLY A 7 21.84 11.00 9.03
CA GLY A 7 21.51 11.24 7.63
C GLY A 7 20.48 10.31 7.02
N ILE A 8 20.00 9.33 7.76
CA ILE A 8 19.10 8.25 7.27
C ILE A 8 17.89 8.23 8.17
N ASN A 9 17.08 9.25 8.11
CA ASN A 9 15.84 9.24 8.87
C ASN A 9 14.66 9.51 7.92
N PRO A 10 14.12 8.47 7.24
CA PRO A 10 12.90 8.66 6.49
C PRO A 10 11.80 9.10 7.46
N TYR A 11 10.91 9.98 6.99
CA TYR A 11 9.72 10.37 7.75
C TYR A 11 8.73 9.20 7.76
N ILE A 12 9.00 8.24 8.64
CA ILE A 12 8.21 7.03 8.86
C ILE A 12 7.97 6.84 10.36
N HIS A 13 6.79 6.34 10.71
CA HIS A 13 6.42 6.14 12.12
C HIS A 13 7.36 5.18 12.86
N GLU A 14 7.64 5.48 14.14
CA GLU A 14 8.62 4.74 14.96
C GLU A 14 8.35 3.24 15.09
N SER A 15 7.06 2.83 15.06
CA SER A 15 6.72 1.40 15.12
C SER A 15 7.25 0.62 13.91
N TRP A 16 7.34 1.26 12.75
CA TRP A 16 7.93 0.68 11.54
C TRP A 16 9.45 0.76 11.55
N LYS A 17 10.03 1.86 12.03
CA LYS A 17 11.50 1.98 12.15
C LYS A 17 12.08 0.84 12.95
N LYS A 18 11.44 0.45 14.05
CA LYS A 18 11.90 -0.63 14.93
C LYS A 18 11.99 -1.97 14.22
N VAL A 19 10.97 -2.32 13.43
CA VAL A 19 10.93 -3.62 12.73
C VAL A 19 11.71 -3.65 11.42
N LEU A 20 11.99 -2.47 10.83
CA LEU A 20 12.69 -2.32 9.56
C LEU A 20 14.08 -1.69 9.71
N ILE A 21 14.63 -1.64 10.92
CA ILE A 21 15.86 -0.91 11.19
C ILE A 21 17.03 -1.36 10.30
N ASN A 22 17.14 -2.65 10.02
CA ASN A 22 18.20 -3.21 9.19
C ASN A 22 18.05 -2.83 7.72
N GLU A 23 16.82 -2.59 7.25
CA GLU A 23 16.56 -2.20 5.86
C GLU A 23 17.12 -0.81 5.57
N PHE A 24 16.99 0.14 6.51
CA PHE A 24 17.47 1.51 6.31
C PHE A 24 18.99 1.64 6.23
N THR A 25 19.73 0.63 6.68
CA THR A 25 21.19 0.56 6.62
C THR A 25 21.72 -0.40 5.56
N ALA A 26 20.82 -1.13 4.88
CA ALA A 26 21.17 -2.10 3.85
C ALA A 26 21.75 -1.39 2.59
N PRO A 27 22.72 -2.01 1.91
CA PRO A 27 23.33 -1.42 0.70
C PRO A 27 22.32 -1.00 -0.36
N TYR A 28 21.33 -1.87 -0.64
CA TYR A 28 20.30 -1.57 -1.63
C TYR A 28 19.49 -0.31 -1.30
N PHE A 29 19.27 -0.03 0.00
CA PHE A 29 18.52 1.16 0.43
C PHE A 29 19.37 2.44 0.27
N MET A 30 20.68 2.33 0.46
CA MET A 30 21.60 3.42 0.18
C MET A 30 21.66 3.75 -1.31
N ASP A 31 21.71 2.72 -2.17
CA ASP A 31 21.67 2.86 -3.63
C ASP A 31 20.34 3.48 -4.09
N LEU A 32 19.21 3.02 -3.53
CA LEU A 32 17.90 3.61 -3.76
C LEU A 32 17.86 5.09 -3.38
N LYS A 33 18.44 5.47 -2.24
CA LYS A 33 18.50 6.86 -1.79
C LYS A 33 19.31 7.72 -2.77
N GLN A 34 20.46 7.24 -3.23
CA GLN A 34 21.28 7.93 -4.21
C GLN A 34 20.54 8.09 -5.54
N PHE A 35 19.89 7.03 -6.00
CA PHE A 35 19.04 7.06 -7.18
C PHE A 35 17.94 8.13 -7.06
N LEU A 36 17.20 8.18 -5.93
CA LEU A 36 16.12 9.15 -5.73
C LEU A 36 16.61 10.59 -5.66
N VAL A 37 17.81 10.85 -5.10
CA VAL A 37 18.43 12.17 -5.11
C VAL A 37 18.77 12.60 -6.53
N ALA A 38 19.39 11.73 -7.31
CA ALA A 38 19.72 12.00 -8.71
C ALA A 38 18.48 12.17 -9.58
N GLU A 39 17.44 11.37 -9.32
CA GLU A 39 16.17 11.43 -10.04
C GLU A 39 15.44 12.77 -9.81
N LYS A 40 15.31 13.17 -8.54
CA LYS A 40 14.66 14.44 -8.15
C LYS A 40 15.40 15.67 -8.63
N SER A 41 16.70 15.60 -8.91
CA SER A 41 17.45 16.71 -9.48
C SER A 41 17.13 16.97 -10.96
N LYS A 42 16.53 16.00 -11.65
CA LYS A 42 16.28 16.05 -13.11
C LYS A 42 14.80 15.93 -13.47
N HIS A 43 14.00 15.36 -12.59
CA HIS A 43 12.60 14.99 -12.88
C HIS A 43 11.68 15.31 -11.70
N ILE A 44 10.41 15.55 -12.02
CA ILE A 44 9.37 15.57 -11.01
C ILE A 44 9.07 14.13 -10.60
N VAL A 45 9.06 13.86 -9.30
CA VAL A 45 8.84 12.54 -8.71
C VAL A 45 7.61 12.59 -7.79
N TYR A 46 6.71 11.63 -7.94
CA TYR A 46 5.53 11.46 -7.11
C TYR A 46 5.63 10.23 -6.22
N PRO A 47 4.96 10.24 -5.06
CA PRO A 47 4.35 11.40 -4.39
C PRO A 47 5.41 12.40 -3.92
N PRO A 48 5.00 13.58 -3.40
CA PRO A 48 5.91 14.52 -2.73
C PRO A 48 6.69 13.83 -1.60
N GLY A 49 7.90 14.32 -1.31
CA GLY A 49 8.83 13.65 -0.40
C GLY A 49 8.27 13.33 0.99
N ASN A 50 7.43 14.21 1.55
CA ASN A 50 6.75 14.02 2.83
C ASN A 50 5.62 12.96 2.78
N ALA A 51 5.15 12.58 1.59
CA ALA A 51 4.08 11.62 1.40
C ALA A 51 4.57 10.21 0.98
N ILE A 52 5.87 10.01 0.73
CA ILE A 52 6.42 8.71 0.29
C ILE A 52 6.06 7.58 1.27
N PHE A 53 6.08 7.87 2.56
CA PHE A 53 5.80 6.90 3.63
C PHE A 53 4.42 7.09 4.29
N SER A 54 3.45 7.73 3.60
CA SER A 54 2.10 7.96 4.15
C SER A 54 1.42 6.67 4.61
N ALA A 55 1.54 5.57 3.86
CA ALA A 55 0.97 4.28 4.24
C ALA A 55 1.43 3.82 5.63
N PHE A 56 2.67 4.08 5.98
CA PHE A 56 3.29 3.71 7.27
C PHE A 56 2.95 4.69 8.39
N ASN A 57 2.69 5.94 8.03
CA ASN A 57 2.37 7.00 8.99
C ASN A 57 0.90 6.98 9.39
N HIS A 58 -0.01 6.62 8.47
CA HIS A 58 -1.42 6.40 8.76
C HIS A 58 -1.66 5.04 9.42
N THR A 59 -1.02 3.99 8.92
CA THR A 59 -1.17 2.64 9.47
C THR A 59 0.08 2.24 10.25
N HIS A 60 0.09 2.48 11.56
CA HIS A 60 1.19 2.07 12.44
C HIS A 60 1.33 0.54 12.44
N PHE A 61 2.54 0.01 12.60
CA PHE A 61 2.81 -1.43 12.54
C PHE A 61 1.89 -2.25 13.46
N ASN A 62 1.69 -1.77 14.69
CA ASN A 62 0.87 -2.46 15.67
C ASN A 62 -0.61 -2.51 15.29
N ASN A 63 -1.08 -1.57 14.51
CA ASN A 63 -2.49 -1.40 14.14
C ASN A 63 -2.85 -2.11 12.82
N VAL A 64 -1.89 -2.68 12.09
CA VAL A 64 -2.16 -3.38 10.83
C VAL A 64 -3.13 -4.53 11.07
N LYS A 65 -4.24 -4.53 10.33
CA LYS A 65 -5.28 -5.56 10.28
C LYS A 65 -5.44 -6.14 8.88
N VAL A 66 -5.28 -5.29 7.88
CA VAL A 66 -5.45 -5.62 6.45
C VAL A 66 -4.26 -5.06 5.68
N VAL A 67 -3.82 -5.77 4.66
CA VAL A 67 -2.80 -5.29 3.72
C VAL A 67 -3.36 -5.37 2.31
N ILE A 68 -3.35 -4.25 1.59
CA ILE A 68 -3.72 -4.17 0.17
C ILE A 68 -2.46 -3.77 -0.59
N ILE A 69 -2.06 -4.57 -1.60
CA ILE A 69 -0.84 -4.37 -2.34
C ILE A 69 -1.16 -3.77 -3.71
N GLY A 70 -0.67 -2.54 -3.95
CA GLY A 70 -0.62 -1.90 -5.26
C GLY A 70 0.74 -2.09 -5.93
N GLN A 71 0.90 -1.61 -7.15
CA GLN A 71 2.14 -1.73 -7.92
C GLN A 71 3.02 -0.50 -7.73
N ASP A 72 2.65 0.62 -8.30
CA ASP A 72 3.35 1.90 -8.21
C ASP A 72 2.36 3.07 -8.02
N PRO A 73 2.82 4.24 -7.56
CA PRO A 73 1.96 5.40 -7.38
C PRO A 73 1.37 5.88 -8.71
N TYR A 74 0.25 6.58 -8.67
CA TYR A 74 -0.23 7.32 -9.82
C TYR A 74 0.81 8.37 -10.23
N HIS A 75 1.03 8.50 -11.54
CA HIS A 75 2.09 9.33 -12.11
C HIS A 75 1.62 10.69 -12.62
N GLY A 76 0.32 10.99 -12.51
CA GLY A 76 -0.25 12.30 -12.87
C GLY A 76 -0.06 13.35 -11.77
N PRO A 77 -0.06 14.64 -12.15
CA PRO A 77 0.08 15.74 -11.19
C PRO A 77 -0.95 15.69 -10.07
N GLY A 78 -0.50 15.79 -8.82
CA GLY A 78 -1.36 15.86 -7.64
C GLY A 78 -2.14 14.58 -7.29
N GLN A 79 -1.97 13.49 -8.04
CA GLN A 79 -2.73 12.25 -7.79
C GLN A 79 -2.23 11.48 -6.56
N ALA A 80 -0.95 11.10 -6.57
CA ALA A 80 -0.39 10.22 -5.54
C ALA A 80 -0.26 10.91 -4.18
N ASN A 81 -0.82 10.31 -3.14
CA ASN A 81 -0.70 10.73 -1.73
C ASN A 81 0.07 9.73 -0.86
N GLY A 82 0.74 8.73 -1.47
CA GLY A 82 1.57 7.75 -0.77
C GLY A 82 0.82 6.51 -0.27
N LEU A 83 -0.45 6.36 -0.60
CA LEU A 83 -1.28 5.19 -0.32
C LEU A 83 -1.62 4.49 -1.64
N SER A 84 -1.57 3.15 -1.70
CA SER A 84 -1.95 2.41 -2.90
C SER A 84 -3.42 2.65 -3.27
N PHE A 85 -3.70 2.77 -4.57
CA PHE A 85 -5.02 3.06 -5.15
C PHE A 85 -5.63 4.42 -4.78
N SER A 86 -5.12 5.12 -3.77
CA SER A 86 -5.62 6.39 -3.27
C SER A 86 -5.15 7.59 -4.09
N VAL A 87 -5.96 8.62 -4.13
CA VAL A 87 -5.59 9.92 -4.69
C VAL A 87 -5.81 11.04 -3.67
N SER A 88 -5.09 12.15 -3.84
CA SER A 88 -5.24 13.33 -2.99
C SER A 88 -6.68 13.87 -3.04
N PRO A 89 -7.15 14.55 -1.97
CA PRO A 89 -8.45 15.22 -1.96
C PRO A 89 -8.64 16.15 -3.17
N GLY A 90 -9.85 16.15 -3.74
CA GLY A 90 -10.18 16.95 -4.92
C GLY A 90 -9.76 16.34 -6.28
N ILE A 91 -9.04 15.24 -6.28
CA ILE A 91 -8.67 14.52 -7.51
C ILE A 91 -9.76 13.49 -7.85
N THR A 92 -10.19 13.49 -9.10
CA THR A 92 -11.15 12.50 -9.62
C THR A 92 -10.59 11.08 -9.47
N PRO A 93 -11.34 10.15 -8.87
CA PRO A 93 -10.90 8.76 -8.75
C PRO A 93 -10.51 8.14 -10.10
N PRO A 94 -9.29 7.57 -10.22
CA PRO A 94 -8.85 6.88 -11.43
C PRO A 94 -9.67 5.61 -11.70
N PRO A 95 -9.58 5.03 -12.91
CA PRO A 95 -10.43 3.90 -13.31
C PRO A 95 -10.38 2.69 -12.39
N SER A 96 -9.21 2.31 -11.89
CA SER A 96 -9.08 1.18 -10.94
C SER A 96 -9.80 1.47 -9.63
N LEU A 97 -9.69 2.69 -9.09
CA LEU A 97 -10.36 3.10 -7.87
C LEU A 97 -11.88 3.17 -8.06
N LYS A 98 -12.35 3.64 -9.21
CA LYS A 98 -13.78 3.58 -9.56
C LYS A 98 -14.32 2.15 -9.55
N ASN A 99 -13.55 1.19 -10.03
CA ASN A 99 -13.94 -0.22 -10.01
C ASN A 99 -13.93 -0.78 -8.57
N ILE A 100 -12.99 -0.39 -7.73
CA ILE A 100 -12.98 -0.72 -6.30
C ILE A 100 -14.25 -0.20 -5.63
N PHE A 101 -14.67 1.04 -5.89
CA PHE A 101 -15.90 1.62 -5.34
C PHE A 101 -17.19 0.96 -5.88
N LYS A 102 -17.20 0.52 -7.15
CA LYS A 102 -18.32 -0.27 -7.68
C LYS A 102 -18.46 -1.62 -6.98
N GLU A 103 -17.34 -2.30 -6.78
CA GLU A 103 -17.35 -3.57 -6.03
C GLU A 103 -17.77 -3.36 -4.57
N LEU A 104 -17.29 -2.30 -3.93
CA LEU A 104 -17.69 -1.93 -2.57
C LEU A 104 -19.20 -1.69 -2.46
N ASN A 105 -19.77 -0.97 -3.41
CA ASN A 105 -21.22 -0.75 -3.49
C ASN A 105 -22.00 -2.06 -3.69
N THR A 106 -21.54 -2.92 -4.59
CA THR A 106 -22.20 -4.21 -4.85
C THR A 106 -22.10 -5.18 -3.68
N ASP A 107 -20.94 -5.19 -2.97
CA ASP A 107 -20.66 -6.12 -1.87
C ASP A 107 -21.34 -5.70 -0.56
N LEU A 108 -21.33 -4.41 -0.24
CA LEU A 108 -21.78 -3.87 1.07
C LEU A 108 -22.93 -2.87 0.98
N GLY A 109 -23.39 -2.50 -0.21
CA GLY A 109 -24.42 -1.47 -0.38
C GLY A 109 -23.97 -0.05 -0.03
N ILE A 110 -22.67 0.18 0.15
CA ILE A 110 -22.10 1.50 0.46
C ILE A 110 -22.21 2.40 -0.77
N PRO A 111 -22.76 3.62 -0.65
CA PRO A 111 -22.80 4.56 -1.76
C PRO A 111 -21.41 4.82 -2.35
N ILE A 112 -21.32 5.03 -3.66
CA ILE A 112 -20.07 5.37 -4.32
C ILE A 112 -19.62 6.75 -3.84
N PRO A 113 -18.42 6.86 -3.21
CA PRO A 113 -17.98 8.13 -2.64
C PRO A 113 -17.55 9.12 -3.74
N TYR A 114 -17.62 10.41 -3.42
CA TYR A 114 -17.10 11.47 -4.28
C TYR A 114 -15.60 11.65 -4.14
N THR A 115 -15.04 11.32 -2.96
CA THR A 115 -13.61 11.40 -2.70
C THR A 115 -12.88 10.14 -3.17
N GLY A 116 -11.64 10.30 -3.65
CA GLY A 116 -10.72 9.19 -3.92
C GLY A 116 -9.66 9.03 -2.84
N ASN A 117 -9.78 9.76 -1.71
CA ASN A 117 -8.83 9.69 -0.61
C ASN A 117 -9.15 8.51 0.32
N LEU A 118 -8.24 7.55 0.42
CA LEU A 118 -8.38 6.33 1.23
C LEU A 118 -7.72 6.42 2.62
N GLU A 119 -7.29 7.60 3.05
CA GLU A 119 -6.73 7.80 4.40
C GLU A 119 -7.65 7.26 5.50
N PRO A 120 -9.00 7.42 5.45
CA PRO A 120 -9.88 6.85 6.46
C PRO A 120 -9.81 5.32 6.58
N TRP A 121 -9.45 4.59 5.53
CA TRP A 121 -9.19 3.16 5.61
C TRP A 121 -7.85 2.89 6.29
N ALA A 122 -6.81 3.64 5.91
CA ALA A 122 -5.47 3.50 6.47
C ALA A 122 -5.45 3.76 7.98
N ASP A 123 -6.16 4.78 8.46
CA ASP A 123 -6.29 5.13 9.88
C ASP A 123 -6.97 4.02 10.71
N GLN A 124 -7.73 3.14 10.08
CA GLN A 124 -8.36 1.99 10.73
C GLN A 124 -7.49 0.73 10.76
N GLY A 125 -6.32 0.76 10.13
CA GLY A 125 -5.39 -0.37 10.09
C GLY A 125 -5.33 -1.10 8.74
N VAL A 126 -5.77 -0.47 7.65
CA VAL A 126 -5.57 -0.97 6.29
C VAL A 126 -4.26 -0.43 5.73
N LEU A 127 -3.21 -1.24 5.71
CA LEU A 127 -1.94 -0.87 5.09
C LEU A 127 -2.09 -0.87 3.56
N LEU A 128 -2.21 0.32 2.99
CA LEU A 128 -2.33 0.56 1.55
C LEU A 128 -0.92 0.71 0.95
N LEU A 129 -0.27 -0.41 0.66
CA LEU A 129 1.14 -0.49 0.28
C LEU A 129 1.31 -0.62 -1.23
N ASN A 130 2.07 0.29 -1.86
CA ASN A 130 2.60 0.06 -3.20
C ASN A 130 3.93 -0.71 -3.13
N ALA A 131 4.20 -1.58 -4.09
CA ALA A 131 5.49 -2.27 -4.19
C ALA A 131 6.64 -1.30 -4.51
N THR A 132 6.37 -0.26 -5.30
CA THR A 132 7.28 0.85 -5.59
C THR A 132 6.70 2.12 -4.99
N LEU A 133 7.42 2.80 -4.09
CA LEU A 133 6.86 3.93 -3.35
C LEU A 133 7.00 5.28 -4.07
N THR A 134 7.70 5.33 -5.18
CA THR A 134 7.87 6.55 -5.99
C THR A 134 7.78 6.25 -7.48
N VAL A 135 7.47 7.28 -8.27
CA VAL A 135 7.40 7.21 -9.72
C VAL A 135 7.76 8.57 -10.34
N ARG A 136 8.39 8.58 -11.51
CA ARG A 136 8.61 9.80 -12.31
C ARG A 136 7.28 10.27 -12.90
N ALA A 137 7.07 11.58 -12.92
CA ALA A 137 5.90 12.20 -13.54
C ALA A 137 5.68 11.67 -14.97
N ASN A 138 4.46 11.29 -15.28
CA ASN A 138 4.01 10.79 -16.59
C ASN A 138 4.76 9.54 -17.11
N THR A 139 5.49 8.82 -16.25
CA THR A 139 6.28 7.65 -16.66
C THR A 139 6.01 6.46 -15.72
N PRO A 140 4.92 5.72 -15.94
CA PRO A 140 4.56 4.58 -15.08
C PRO A 140 5.68 3.53 -15.06
N GLY A 141 5.92 2.91 -13.90
CA GLY A 141 6.95 1.88 -13.73
C GLY A 141 8.41 2.39 -13.74
N SER A 142 8.63 3.70 -13.85
CA SER A 142 9.98 4.29 -14.00
C SER A 142 10.96 3.99 -12.85
N HIS A 143 10.45 3.72 -11.65
CA HIS A 143 11.26 3.42 -10.47
C HIS A 143 11.26 1.94 -10.08
N GLN A 144 10.70 1.06 -10.94
CA GLN A 144 10.78 -0.38 -10.73
C GLN A 144 12.24 -0.88 -10.80
N LYS A 145 12.54 -1.91 -10.02
CA LYS A 145 13.89 -2.52 -9.93
C LYS A 145 14.99 -1.53 -9.49
N LYS A 146 14.62 -0.52 -8.72
CA LYS A 146 15.54 0.46 -8.14
C LYS A 146 15.76 0.29 -6.63
N GLY A 147 15.19 -0.77 -6.04
CA GLY A 147 15.33 -1.12 -4.64
C GLY A 147 14.06 -1.02 -3.81
N TRP A 148 13.01 -0.33 -4.28
CA TRP A 148 11.75 -0.25 -3.55
C TRP A 148 11.14 -1.62 -3.28
N GLU A 149 11.16 -2.53 -4.25
CA GLU A 149 10.58 -3.86 -4.12
C GLU A 149 11.25 -4.67 -3.01
N HIS A 150 12.57 -4.55 -2.83
CA HIS A 150 13.26 -5.18 -1.68
C HIS A 150 12.75 -4.63 -0.36
N PHE A 151 12.59 -3.33 -0.26
CA PHE A 151 12.08 -2.70 0.96
C PHE A 151 10.65 -3.11 1.27
N THR A 152 9.76 -3.07 0.28
CA THR A 152 8.34 -3.41 0.47
C THR A 152 8.12 -4.90 0.66
N ASP A 153 8.95 -5.76 0.09
CA ASP A 153 8.96 -7.20 0.38
C ASP A 153 9.38 -7.46 1.84
N ALA A 154 10.38 -6.74 2.35
CA ALA A 154 10.73 -6.79 3.77
C ALA A 154 9.59 -6.29 4.69
N VAL A 155 8.82 -5.30 4.26
CA VAL A 155 7.61 -4.84 4.97
C VAL A 155 6.56 -5.94 5.05
N ILE A 156 6.24 -6.59 3.92
CA ILE A 156 5.26 -7.69 3.88
C ILE A 156 5.73 -8.84 4.78
N LYS A 157 7.02 -9.19 4.67
CA LYS A 157 7.61 -10.24 5.49
C LYS A 157 7.59 -9.89 6.98
N ALA A 158 7.92 -8.66 7.37
CA ALA A 158 7.86 -8.22 8.77
C ALA A 158 6.43 -8.32 9.33
N VAL A 159 5.40 -7.94 8.57
CA VAL A 159 4.00 -8.13 8.96
C VAL A 159 3.68 -9.61 9.11
N SER A 160 4.11 -10.45 8.17
CA SER A 160 3.87 -11.89 8.21
C SER A 160 4.58 -12.57 9.39
N ASP A 161 5.82 -12.19 9.68
CA ASP A 161 6.61 -12.84 10.73
C ASP A 161 6.14 -12.46 12.15
N HIS A 162 5.81 -11.18 12.35
CA HIS A 162 5.58 -10.63 13.69
C HIS A 162 4.11 -10.47 14.08
N LYS A 163 3.18 -10.72 13.16
CA LYS A 163 1.74 -10.59 13.43
C LYS A 163 1.01 -11.91 13.16
N LYS A 164 -0.28 -11.95 13.53
CA LYS A 164 -1.19 -13.06 13.26
C LYS A 164 -2.54 -12.52 12.83
N GLY A 165 -3.27 -13.29 12.05
CA GLY A 165 -4.65 -12.97 11.67
C GLY A 165 -4.80 -11.81 10.70
N ILE A 166 -3.72 -11.37 10.05
CA ILE A 166 -3.79 -10.29 9.05
C ILE A 166 -4.48 -10.78 7.78
N VAL A 167 -5.31 -9.93 7.19
CA VAL A 167 -5.97 -10.22 5.91
C VAL A 167 -5.21 -9.55 4.78
N PHE A 168 -4.63 -10.33 3.88
CA PHE A 168 -3.93 -9.83 2.69
C PHE A 168 -4.87 -9.87 1.49
N LEU A 169 -5.11 -8.71 0.86
CA LEU A 169 -5.89 -8.58 -0.37
C LEU A 169 -4.93 -8.45 -1.55
N LEU A 170 -4.80 -9.52 -2.32
CA LEU A 170 -3.86 -9.63 -3.44
C LEU A 170 -4.64 -9.51 -4.76
N TRP A 171 -4.67 -8.29 -5.31
CA TRP A 171 -5.41 -7.96 -6.51
C TRP A 171 -4.51 -7.94 -7.76
N GLY A 172 -4.72 -8.90 -8.64
CA GLY A 172 -3.97 -9.10 -9.87
C GLY A 172 -2.70 -9.94 -9.70
N ASN A 173 -2.17 -10.39 -10.81
CA ASN A 173 -1.03 -11.34 -10.84
C ASN A 173 0.19 -10.81 -10.10
N PHE A 174 0.51 -9.52 -10.27
CA PHE A 174 1.66 -8.92 -9.59
C PHE A 174 1.55 -9.00 -8.06
N ALA A 175 0.41 -8.58 -7.49
CA ALA A 175 0.20 -8.67 -6.05
C ALA A 175 0.22 -10.13 -5.56
N GLN A 176 -0.30 -11.07 -6.36
CA GLN A 176 -0.34 -12.48 -6.03
C GLN A 176 1.05 -13.13 -5.98
N THR A 177 2.07 -12.59 -6.66
CA THR A 177 3.46 -13.08 -6.50
C THR A 177 3.98 -12.86 -5.08
N LYS A 178 3.42 -11.92 -4.32
CA LYS A 178 3.82 -11.64 -2.94
C LYS A 178 3.29 -12.67 -1.92
N GLU A 179 2.43 -13.58 -2.36
CA GLU A 179 1.90 -14.67 -1.53
C GLU A 179 3.02 -15.54 -0.92
N GLU A 180 4.15 -15.69 -1.62
CA GLU A 180 5.32 -16.46 -1.13
C GLU A 180 5.98 -15.87 0.11
N LEU A 181 5.77 -14.56 0.39
CA LEU A 181 6.29 -13.86 1.56
C LEU A 181 5.38 -14.00 2.80
N ILE A 182 4.20 -14.61 2.63
CA ILE A 182 3.13 -14.62 3.64
C ILE A 182 2.97 -16.02 4.21
N ASP A 183 3.07 -16.13 5.53
CA ASP A 183 2.78 -17.37 6.27
C ASP A 183 1.28 -17.67 6.27
N LYS A 184 0.85 -18.64 5.45
CA LYS A 184 -0.56 -19.00 5.25
C LYS A 184 -1.20 -19.67 6.48
N ASP A 185 -0.41 -20.19 7.39
CA ASP A 185 -0.90 -20.79 8.62
C ASP A 185 -1.25 -19.74 9.68
N LYS A 186 -0.71 -18.52 9.52
CA LYS A 186 -0.95 -17.39 10.44
C LYS A 186 -1.91 -16.34 9.90
N HIS A 187 -2.07 -16.25 8.57
CA HIS A 187 -2.73 -15.12 7.92
C HIS A 187 -3.78 -15.57 6.90
N PHE A 188 -4.65 -14.66 6.52
CA PHE A 188 -5.69 -14.88 5.52
C PHE A 188 -5.30 -14.21 4.21
N ILE A 189 -5.40 -14.92 3.09
CA ILE A 189 -5.09 -14.42 1.76
C ILE A 189 -6.34 -14.48 0.90
N LEU A 190 -6.80 -13.34 0.42
CA LEU A 190 -7.91 -13.21 -0.53
C LEU A 190 -7.36 -12.75 -1.87
N LYS A 191 -7.56 -13.54 -2.92
CA LYS A 191 -7.07 -13.27 -4.28
C LYS A 191 -8.20 -12.91 -5.23
N ALA A 192 -8.00 -11.88 -6.05
CA ALA A 192 -8.89 -11.48 -7.13
C ALA A 192 -8.09 -10.98 -8.34
N ALA A 193 -8.76 -10.79 -9.47
CA ALA A 193 -8.20 -10.07 -10.60
C ALA A 193 -7.88 -8.60 -10.19
N HIS A 194 -7.04 -7.92 -10.96
CA HIS A 194 -6.74 -6.51 -10.73
C HIS A 194 -7.99 -5.64 -11.01
N PRO A 195 -8.25 -4.57 -10.21
CA PRO A 195 -9.41 -3.70 -10.42
C PRO A 195 -9.31 -2.82 -11.67
N SER A 196 -8.22 -2.85 -12.41
CA SER A 196 -8.08 -2.13 -13.68
C SER A 196 -9.13 -2.55 -14.70
N PRO A 197 -9.63 -1.60 -15.56
CA PRO A 197 -10.48 -1.95 -16.70
C PRO A 197 -9.87 -3.00 -17.63
N LEU A 198 -8.55 -3.12 -17.68
CA LEU A 198 -7.83 -4.14 -18.46
C LEU A 198 -8.17 -5.57 -18.04
N ALA A 199 -8.62 -5.78 -16.82
CA ALA A 199 -9.10 -7.08 -16.33
C ALA A 199 -10.53 -7.42 -16.80
N ARG A 200 -11.14 -6.59 -17.65
CA ARG A 200 -12.45 -6.82 -18.28
C ARG A 200 -13.55 -7.23 -17.30
N GLY A 201 -13.54 -6.64 -16.10
CA GLY A 201 -14.55 -6.87 -15.06
C GLY A 201 -14.34 -8.12 -14.19
N ALA A 202 -13.26 -8.88 -14.38
CA ALA A 202 -12.98 -10.08 -13.58
C ALA A 202 -12.72 -9.80 -12.08
N PHE A 203 -12.59 -8.53 -11.68
CA PHE A 203 -12.50 -8.10 -10.29
C PHE A 203 -13.85 -8.13 -9.57
N PHE A 204 -14.96 -7.87 -10.30
CA PHE A 204 -16.27 -7.75 -9.70
C PHE A 204 -16.79 -9.09 -9.16
N GLY A 205 -17.48 -9.02 -8.03
CA GLY A 205 -18.02 -10.20 -7.34
C GLY A 205 -16.99 -10.90 -6.44
N CYS A 206 -15.78 -10.35 -6.27
CA CYS A 206 -14.78 -10.93 -5.36
C CYS A 206 -15.21 -10.87 -3.89
N LYS A 207 -16.06 -9.89 -3.51
CA LYS A 207 -16.61 -9.69 -2.16
C LYS A 207 -15.53 -9.59 -1.08
N HIS A 208 -14.41 -8.97 -1.39
CA HIS A 208 -13.29 -8.93 -0.48
C HIS A 208 -13.56 -8.05 0.74
N PHE A 209 -14.42 -7.03 0.64
CA PHE A 209 -14.75 -6.13 1.76
C PHE A 209 -15.56 -6.84 2.82
N SER A 210 -16.64 -7.50 2.44
CA SER A 210 -17.48 -8.29 3.36
C SER A 210 -16.74 -9.50 3.93
N LYS A 211 -15.95 -10.21 3.10
CA LYS A 211 -15.12 -11.33 3.54
C LYS A 211 -14.08 -10.90 4.57
N THR A 212 -13.41 -9.76 4.33
CA THR A 212 -12.44 -9.19 5.28
C THR A 212 -13.09 -8.90 6.62
N ASN A 213 -14.24 -8.23 6.63
CA ASN A 213 -14.92 -7.90 7.86
C ASN A 213 -15.39 -9.15 8.62
N LYS A 214 -15.90 -10.16 7.93
CA LYS A 214 -16.23 -11.45 8.56
C LYS A 214 -15.03 -12.13 9.21
N ILE A 215 -13.88 -12.11 8.55
CA ILE A 215 -12.62 -12.66 9.11
C ILE A 215 -12.22 -11.89 10.37
N LEU A 216 -12.24 -10.55 10.34
CA LEU A 216 -11.91 -9.73 11.49
C LEU A 216 -12.88 -9.96 12.66
N GLU A 217 -14.18 -10.03 12.40
CA GLU A 217 -15.22 -10.33 13.40
C GLU A 217 -15.01 -11.69 14.07
N HIS A 218 -14.72 -12.73 13.29
CA HIS A 218 -14.43 -14.07 13.84
C HIS A 218 -13.20 -14.09 14.75
N GLN A 219 -12.27 -13.14 14.56
CA GLN A 219 -11.08 -12.98 15.40
C GLN A 219 -11.33 -12.04 16.61
N GLY A 220 -12.54 -11.51 16.78
CA GLY A 220 -12.85 -10.51 17.80
C GLY A 220 -12.18 -9.15 17.54
N VAL A 221 -11.78 -8.89 16.29
CA VAL A 221 -11.16 -7.63 15.86
C VAL A 221 -12.25 -6.74 15.25
N LYS A 222 -12.23 -5.45 15.60
CA LYS A 222 -13.18 -4.47 15.04
C LYS A 222 -13.09 -4.46 13.52
N PRO A 223 -14.22 -4.68 12.80
CA PRO A 223 -14.28 -4.58 11.35
C PRO A 223 -13.84 -3.21 10.82
N ILE A 224 -13.52 -3.15 9.54
CA ILE A 224 -13.25 -1.90 8.84
C ILE A 224 -14.56 -1.25 8.42
N ASP A 225 -14.73 0.01 8.74
CA ASP A 225 -15.75 0.85 8.13
C ASP A 225 -15.20 1.34 6.77
N TRP A 226 -15.73 0.75 5.71
CA TRP A 226 -15.28 1.04 4.35
C TRP A 226 -15.87 2.32 3.76
N ARG A 227 -16.75 3.02 4.48
CA ARG A 227 -17.27 4.34 4.07
C ARG A 227 -16.17 5.38 4.14
N LEU A 228 -16.20 6.34 3.22
CA LEU A 228 -15.23 7.43 3.15
C LEU A 228 -15.82 8.79 3.53
N GLU A 229 -17.14 8.83 3.71
CA GLU A 229 -17.93 10.03 4.05
C GLU A 229 -18.99 9.69 5.10
#